data_0321c9d8691a997a22932b7f0b08e821
#
_entry.id   0321c9d8691a997a22932b7f0b08e821
#
_cell.length_a   1.000
_cell.length_b   1.000
_cell.length_c   1.000
_cell.angle_alpha   90.00
_cell.angle_beta   90.00
_cell.angle_gamma   90.00
#
_symmetry.space_group_name_H-M   'P 1'
#
loop_
_entity.id
_entity.type
_entity.pdbx_description
1 polymer ?
#
loop_
_entity_poly.entity_id
_entity_poly.type
_entity_poly.pdbx_seq_one_letter_code
_entity_poly.pdbx_strand_id
1 'polypeptide(L)'
;MEFRAISGEGVTGRYARRYAHVVTMPTTLPAFADVTTSDSALRRFLHGLPGVDAVGLEARAAALGTRSIKTTAKAYAIDLAISMIDLTTLEGADTPGKVRALAAKAVNPDPTDRTTPMTAAVCVYPDMVATAKAALHGADVKIASVATAFPAGRAALPVKLADTRDAVAAGADEIDMVIDRGAFLAGRYLDTYELIKAVKEACVREDGSAARLKVIFETGELSTYDNIRRASWIGMLAGADFIKTSTGKVAVNATPANTLLMLEAVRDFKAQTGIQIGVKPAGGIRTTKDAIKFLVLVNETVGEDWLSNHWFRFGASSLLNDLLMQRQKLSTGRYSGPDYVTVD
;
A
#
# COMPACT_ATOMS: atom_id res chain seq x y z
N MET A 1 24.74 -10.45 -9.86
CA MET A 1 23.36 -10.61 -10.32
C MET A 1 23.08 -9.42 -11.21
N GLU A 2 23.01 -9.66 -12.50
CA GLU A 2 22.75 -8.63 -13.49
C GLU A 2 21.25 -8.38 -13.58
N PHE A 3 20.80 -7.17 -13.23
CA PHE A 3 19.54 -6.67 -13.74
C PHE A 3 19.72 -6.51 -15.25
N ARG A 4 19.12 -7.38 -16.06
CA ARG A 4 19.09 -7.20 -17.51
C ARG A 4 18.44 -5.85 -17.82
N ALA A 5 19.21 -4.99 -18.45
CA ALA A 5 18.70 -3.76 -19.04
C ALA A 5 17.67 -4.15 -20.12
N ILE A 6 16.40 -3.94 -19.84
CA ILE A 6 15.37 -3.96 -20.87
C ILE A 6 15.50 -2.63 -21.59
N SER A 7 16.00 -2.68 -22.83
CA SER A 7 16.08 -1.53 -23.72
C SER A 7 14.70 -0.91 -23.88
N GLY A 8 14.61 0.39 -23.58
CA GLY A 8 13.39 1.16 -23.68
C GLY A 8 12.93 1.30 -25.12
N GLU A 9 11.95 0.48 -25.49
CA GLU A 9 10.95 0.78 -26.50
C GLU A 9 9.75 -0.15 -26.26
N GLY A 10 8.61 0.40 -25.83
CA GLY A 10 7.32 -0.27 -25.95
C GLY A 10 6.64 -0.80 -24.68
N VAL A 11 7.08 -0.46 -23.46
CA VAL A 11 6.47 -1.01 -22.24
C VAL A 11 5.14 -0.31 -21.86
N THR A 12 4.96 0.95 -22.20
CA THR A 12 3.75 1.72 -21.85
C THR A 12 2.49 1.32 -22.63
N GLY A 13 2.64 0.75 -23.84
CA GLY A 13 1.49 0.42 -24.70
C GLY A 13 0.87 -0.97 -24.52
N ARG A 14 1.57 -1.93 -23.95
CA ARG A 14 1.11 -3.32 -23.83
C ARG A 14 0.45 -3.65 -22.50
N TYR A 15 0.74 -2.94 -21.44
CA TYR A 15 0.12 -3.17 -20.11
C TYR A 15 -1.25 -2.53 -19.96
N ALA A 16 -1.51 -1.41 -20.64
CA ALA A 16 -2.80 -0.70 -20.55
C ALA A 16 -4.00 -1.49 -21.11
N ARG A 17 -3.80 -2.48 -21.99
CA ARG A 17 -4.91 -3.26 -22.61
C ARG A 17 -5.28 -4.56 -21.92
N ARG A 18 -4.52 -5.03 -20.90
CA ARG A 18 -4.80 -6.34 -20.26
C ARG A 18 -5.62 -6.26 -18.98
N TYR A 19 -5.89 -5.10 -18.44
CA TYR A 19 -6.53 -4.97 -17.12
C TYR A 19 -7.87 -4.23 -17.12
N ALA A 20 -8.57 -4.17 -18.25
CA ALA A 20 -9.93 -3.66 -18.36
C ALA A 20 -11.01 -4.64 -17.86
N HIS A 21 -10.63 -5.80 -17.31
CA HIS A 21 -11.59 -6.68 -16.65
C HIS A 21 -11.57 -6.36 -15.15
N VAL A 22 -12.59 -5.64 -14.69
CA VAL A 22 -13.00 -5.63 -13.29
C VAL A 22 -13.34 -7.08 -12.93
N VAL A 23 -12.39 -7.79 -12.34
CA VAL A 23 -12.68 -9.06 -11.70
C VAL A 23 -13.43 -8.73 -10.43
N THR A 24 -14.76 -8.78 -10.48
CA THR A 24 -15.57 -8.90 -9.28
C THR A 24 -15.09 -10.17 -8.58
N MET A 25 -14.35 -10.01 -7.47
CA MET A 25 -13.92 -11.15 -6.67
C MET A 25 -15.15 -11.93 -6.24
N PRO A 26 -15.18 -13.27 -6.41
CA PRO A 26 -16.28 -14.05 -5.86
C PRO A 26 -16.36 -13.78 -4.36
N THR A 27 -17.56 -13.66 -3.84
CA THR A 27 -17.87 -13.34 -2.43
C THR A 27 -17.22 -14.34 -1.44
N THR A 28 -16.78 -15.49 -1.93
CA THR A 28 -16.01 -16.51 -1.21
C THR A 28 -15.00 -17.16 -2.16
N LEU A 29 -13.78 -17.39 -1.67
CA LEU A 29 -12.77 -18.19 -2.38
C LEU A 29 -13.15 -19.66 -2.24
N PRO A 30 -13.38 -20.42 -3.35
CA PRO A 30 -13.84 -21.81 -3.26
C PRO A 30 -12.95 -22.70 -2.37
N ALA A 31 -11.63 -22.50 -2.42
CA ALA A 31 -10.67 -23.24 -1.60
C ALA A 31 -10.78 -22.98 -0.09
N PHE A 32 -11.44 -21.88 0.32
CA PHE A 32 -11.53 -21.42 1.70
C PHE A 32 -12.99 -21.16 2.15
N ALA A 33 -13.98 -21.63 1.36
CA ALA A 33 -15.38 -21.40 1.65
C ALA A 33 -15.78 -21.85 3.07
N ASP A 34 -15.25 -22.97 3.52
CA ASP A 34 -15.55 -23.50 4.86
C ASP A 34 -14.82 -22.77 5.99
N VAL A 35 -13.72 -22.08 5.69
CA VAL A 35 -12.87 -21.41 6.69
C VAL A 35 -13.58 -20.23 7.34
N THR A 36 -14.38 -19.51 6.58
CA THR A 36 -15.04 -18.26 7.01
C THR A 36 -16.49 -18.44 7.42
N THR A 37 -16.97 -19.68 7.57
CA THR A 37 -18.36 -19.99 7.93
C THR A 37 -18.68 -19.80 9.41
N SER A 38 -17.68 -19.83 10.28
CA SER A 38 -17.84 -19.64 11.72
C SER A 38 -16.55 -19.16 12.38
N ASP A 39 -16.67 -18.54 13.57
CA ASP A 39 -15.49 -18.12 14.34
C ASP A 39 -14.57 -19.32 14.66
N SER A 40 -15.15 -20.48 14.99
CA SER A 40 -14.37 -21.68 15.29
C SER A 40 -13.60 -22.23 14.08
N ALA A 41 -14.19 -22.17 12.87
CA ALA A 41 -13.53 -22.59 11.64
C ALA A 41 -12.38 -21.63 11.28
N LEU A 42 -12.67 -20.33 11.29
CA LEU A 42 -11.64 -19.31 11.02
C LEU A 42 -10.50 -19.35 12.05
N ARG A 43 -10.82 -19.46 13.34
CA ARG A 43 -9.83 -19.59 14.41
C ARG A 43 -8.95 -20.83 14.23
N ARG A 44 -9.53 -21.98 13.92
CA ARG A 44 -8.80 -23.21 13.66
C ARG A 44 -7.82 -23.04 12.48
N PHE A 45 -8.27 -22.44 11.41
CA PHE A 45 -7.43 -22.14 10.25
C PHE A 45 -6.27 -21.23 10.62
N LEU A 46 -6.54 -20.07 11.25
CA LEU A 46 -5.55 -19.08 11.60
C LEU A 46 -4.49 -19.58 12.60
N HIS A 47 -4.91 -20.42 13.56
CA HIS A 47 -3.98 -21.05 14.51
C HIS A 47 -3.29 -22.29 13.95
N GLY A 48 -3.77 -22.83 12.83
CA GLY A 48 -3.12 -23.88 12.06
C GLY A 48 -2.06 -23.37 11.08
N LEU A 49 -1.97 -22.05 10.85
CA LEU A 49 -0.88 -21.46 10.06
C LEU A 49 0.47 -21.74 10.73
N PRO A 50 1.55 -21.96 9.96
CA PRO A 50 2.87 -22.14 10.53
C PRO A 50 3.27 -20.98 11.44
N GLY A 51 3.82 -21.27 12.61
CA GLY A 51 4.36 -20.26 13.51
C GLY A 51 5.48 -19.45 12.86
N VAL A 52 5.62 -18.19 13.26
CA VAL A 52 6.68 -17.33 12.73
C VAL A 52 7.94 -17.47 13.57
N ASP A 53 9.03 -17.95 12.95
CA ASP A 53 10.37 -17.84 13.52
C ASP A 53 10.79 -16.36 13.53
N ALA A 54 10.59 -15.68 14.67
CA ALA A 54 10.88 -14.27 14.81
C ALA A 54 12.37 -13.95 14.61
N VAL A 55 13.26 -14.80 15.13
CA VAL A 55 14.72 -14.62 15.02
C VAL A 55 15.16 -14.77 13.56
N GLY A 56 14.70 -15.82 12.90
CA GLY A 56 14.99 -16.05 11.49
C GLY A 56 14.38 -14.98 10.56
N LEU A 57 13.19 -14.47 10.86
CA LEU A 57 12.56 -13.38 10.11
C LEU A 57 13.39 -12.10 10.19
N GLU A 58 13.78 -11.69 11.40
CA GLU A 58 14.63 -10.52 11.65
C GLU A 58 15.99 -10.66 10.96
N ALA A 59 16.62 -11.83 11.09
CA ALA A 59 17.90 -12.11 10.45
C ALA A 59 17.82 -12.03 8.92
N ARG A 60 16.76 -12.59 8.31
CA ARG A 60 16.56 -12.52 6.86
C ARG A 60 16.31 -11.08 6.41
N ALA A 61 15.45 -10.33 7.11
CA ALA A 61 15.18 -8.93 6.80
C ALA A 61 16.45 -8.08 6.88
N ALA A 62 17.27 -8.29 7.93
CA ALA A 62 18.56 -7.62 8.09
C ALA A 62 19.53 -7.98 6.95
N ALA A 63 19.68 -9.25 6.62
CA ALA A 63 20.56 -9.71 5.54
C ALA A 63 20.17 -9.13 4.17
N LEU A 64 18.88 -9.11 3.84
CA LEU A 64 18.37 -8.47 2.60
C LEU A 64 18.62 -6.96 2.60
N GLY A 65 18.50 -6.31 3.75
CA GLY A 65 18.78 -4.87 3.93
C GLY A 65 20.25 -4.47 3.74
N THR A 66 21.21 -5.41 3.71
CA THR A 66 22.62 -5.15 3.42
C THR A 66 22.93 -5.07 1.93
N ARG A 67 22.03 -5.57 1.08
CA ARG A 67 22.24 -5.56 -0.36
C ARG A 67 22.27 -4.12 -0.89
N SER A 68 23.22 -3.86 -1.78
CA SER A 68 23.39 -2.57 -2.41
C SER A 68 23.23 -2.69 -3.93
N ILE A 69 22.51 -1.73 -4.50
CA ILE A 69 22.42 -1.55 -5.95
C ILE A 69 23.18 -0.30 -6.35
N LYS A 70 23.81 -0.31 -7.53
CA LYS A 70 24.69 0.77 -8.01
C LYS A 70 24.33 1.19 -9.42
N THR A 71 24.83 2.34 -9.82
CA THR A 71 24.77 2.87 -11.18
C THR A 71 23.35 2.91 -11.77
N THR A 72 23.14 2.35 -12.94
CA THR A 72 21.87 2.35 -13.67
C THR A 72 20.74 1.66 -12.91
N ALA A 73 21.04 0.56 -12.19
CA ALA A 73 20.05 -0.11 -11.34
C ALA A 73 19.57 0.79 -10.19
N LYS A 74 20.44 1.64 -9.64
CA LYS A 74 20.03 2.61 -8.61
C LYS A 74 19.14 3.71 -9.20
N ALA A 75 19.47 4.23 -10.39
CA ALA A 75 18.63 5.23 -11.05
C ALA A 75 17.23 4.67 -11.35
N TYR A 76 17.15 3.47 -11.93
CA TYR A 76 15.89 2.77 -12.15
C TYR A 76 15.09 2.55 -10.86
N ALA A 77 15.74 2.11 -9.78
CA ALA A 77 15.06 1.88 -8.50
C ALA A 77 14.52 3.17 -7.87
N ILE A 78 15.17 4.32 -8.08
CA ILE A 78 14.68 5.63 -7.64
C ILE A 78 13.40 5.98 -8.41
N ASP A 79 13.42 5.89 -9.74
CA ASP A 79 12.25 6.19 -10.56
C ASP A 79 11.08 5.23 -10.26
N LEU A 80 11.40 3.95 -10.08
CA LEU A 80 10.43 2.95 -9.66
C LEU A 80 9.81 3.28 -8.28
N ALA A 81 10.65 3.67 -7.30
CA ALA A 81 10.16 4.06 -5.98
C ALA A 81 9.26 5.29 -6.05
N ILE A 82 9.60 6.32 -6.84
CA ILE A 82 8.76 7.50 -7.07
C ILE A 82 7.39 7.07 -7.61
N SER A 83 7.37 6.22 -8.66
CA SER A 83 6.13 5.74 -9.28
C SER A 83 5.26 4.87 -8.38
N MET A 84 5.79 4.41 -7.25
CA MET A 84 5.07 3.59 -6.25
C MET A 84 4.62 4.37 -5.02
N ILE A 85 4.85 5.67 -4.92
CA ILE A 85 4.45 6.46 -3.75
C ILE A 85 2.94 6.74 -3.80
N ASP A 86 2.26 6.46 -2.68
CA ASP A 86 1.01 7.12 -2.31
C ASP A 86 1.39 8.38 -1.52
N LEU A 87 1.43 9.52 -2.20
CA LEU A 87 1.84 10.80 -1.60
C LEU A 87 0.75 11.28 -0.65
N THR A 88 1.08 11.34 0.65
CA THR A 88 0.09 11.33 1.71
C THR A 88 0.09 12.61 2.51
N THR A 89 -1.08 13.20 2.74
CA THR A 89 -1.34 14.17 3.79
C THR A 89 -2.61 13.78 4.56
N LEU A 90 -2.49 13.60 5.87
CA LEU A 90 -3.56 13.12 6.76
C LEU A 90 -3.48 13.87 8.11
N GLU A 91 -3.41 15.20 8.04
CA GLU A 91 -3.36 16.05 9.22
C GLU A 91 -4.72 16.74 9.42
N GLY A 92 -5.11 16.92 10.69
CA GLY A 92 -6.36 17.63 11.01
C GLY A 92 -6.37 19.10 10.56
N ALA A 93 -5.22 19.64 10.18
CA ALA A 93 -5.04 20.99 9.65
C ALA A 93 -4.92 21.03 8.12
N ASP A 94 -5.21 19.93 7.41
CA ASP A 94 -5.15 19.90 5.96
C ASP A 94 -6.22 20.82 5.36
N THR A 95 -5.80 21.58 4.35
CA THR A 95 -6.67 22.53 3.65
C THR A 95 -6.80 22.15 2.18
N PRO A 96 -7.87 22.60 1.48
CA PRO A 96 -7.98 22.44 0.03
C PRO A 96 -6.77 22.99 -0.74
N GLY A 97 -6.11 24.04 -0.24
CA GLY A 97 -4.87 24.58 -0.80
C GLY A 97 -3.71 23.60 -0.73
N LYS A 98 -3.52 22.99 0.43
CA LYS A 98 -2.48 21.98 0.65
C LYS A 98 -2.72 20.74 -0.23
N VAL A 99 -3.96 20.28 -0.33
CA VAL A 99 -4.31 19.14 -1.19
C VAL A 99 -4.09 19.43 -2.67
N ARG A 100 -4.40 20.65 -3.15
CA ARG A 100 -4.06 21.07 -4.51
C ARG A 100 -2.56 21.09 -4.77
N ALA A 101 -1.76 21.59 -3.83
CA ALA A 101 -0.29 21.57 -3.93
C ALA A 101 0.25 20.13 -3.95
N LEU A 102 -0.29 19.25 -3.09
CA LEU A 102 0.04 17.82 -3.07
C LEU A 102 -0.27 17.15 -4.41
N ALA A 103 -1.44 17.40 -5.00
CA ALA A 103 -1.83 16.87 -6.30
C ALA A 103 -0.91 17.36 -7.43
N ALA A 104 -0.57 18.65 -7.45
CA ALA A 104 0.38 19.20 -8.42
C ALA A 104 1.74 18.53 -8.32
N LYS A 105 2.25 18.32 -7.10
CA LYS A 105 3.51 17.63 -6.83
C LYS A 105 3.45 16.15 -7.23
N ALA A 106 2.33 15.48 -7.02
CA ALA A 106 2.13 14.09 -7.42
C ALA A 106 2.21 13.90 -8.94
N VAL A 107 1.66 14.85 -9.71
CA VAL A 107 1.66 14.84 -11.18
C VAL A 107 3.01 15.25 -11.76
N ASN A 108 3.68 16.21 -11.15
CA ASN A 108 4.95 16.74 -11.63
C ASN A 108 5.93 16.92 -10.46
N PRO A 109 6.53 15.81 -9.98
CA PRO A 109 7.35 15.84 -8.77
C PRO A 109 8.60 16.71 -8.89
N ASP A 110 9.20 16.79 -10.07
CA ASP A 110 10.32 17.69 -10.40
C ASP A 110 9.94 18.56 -11.60
N PRO A 111 9.55 19.83 -11.38
CA PRO A 111 9.20 20.74 -12.48
C PRO A 111 10.35 21.02 -13.46
N THR A 112 11.60 20.80 -13.03
CA THR A 112 12.81 21.04 -13.84
C THR A 112 13.19 19.83 -14.70
N ASP A 113 12.69 18.65 -14.38
CA ASP A 113 12.92 17.41 -15.14
C ASP A 113 11.62 16.61 -15.36
N ARG A 114 11.03 16.81 -16.52
CA ARG A 114 9.78 16.15 -16.93
C ARG A 114 9.91 14.64 -17.19
N THR A 115 11.11 14.08 -17.13
CA THR A 115 11.31 12.62 -17.18
C THR A 115 11.08 11.95 -15.83
N THR A 116 10.92 12.73 -14.77
CA THR A 116 10.57 12.23 -13.45
C THR A 116 9.17 11.61 -13.48
N PRO A 117 8.99 10.35 -13.06
CA PRO A 117 7.67 9.72 -13.07
C PRO A 117 6.71 10.38 -12.06
N MET A 118 5.41 10.37 -12.39
CA MET A 118 4.35 10.71 -11.44
C MET A 118 4.32 9.73 -10.29
N THR A 119 3.77 10.13 -9.14
CA THR A 119 3.49 9.20 -8.04
C THR A 119 2.29 8.31 -8.36
N ALA A 120 2.15 7.19 -7.64
CA ALA A 120 1.03 6.26 -7.86
C ALA A 120 -0.32 6.84 -7.48
N ALA A 121 -0.35 7.55 -6.34
CA ALA A 121 -1.57 8.11 -5.80
C ALA A 121 -1.28 9.35 -4.93
N VAL A 122 -2.34 10.13 -4.70
CA VAL A 122 -2.44 11.00 -3.53
C VAL A 122 -3.32 10.30 -2.48
N CYS A 123 -2.99 10.45 -1.19
CA CYS A 123 -3.76 9.86 -0.10
C CYS A 123 -4.22 10.95 0.86
N VAL A 124 -5.54 11.09 1.02
CA VAL A 124 -6.19 12.20 1.74
C VAL A 124 -7.34 11.71 2.63
N TYR A 125 -7.92 12.60 3.43
CA TYR A 125 -9.19 12.36 4.13
C TYR A 125 -10.38 12.37 3.15
N PRO A 126 -11.53 11.74 3.50
CA PRO A 126 -12.70 11.62 2.62
C PRO A 126 -13.23 12.95 2.11
N ASP A 127 -13.30 13.97 2.96
CA ASP A 127 -13.76 15.32 2.63
C ASP A 127 -12.87 16.07 1.61
N MET A 128 -11.61 15.61 1.43
CA MET A 128 -10.65 16.18 0.49
C MET A 128 -10.60 15.45 -0.86
N VAL A 129 -11.31 14.32 -1.02
CA VAL A 129 -11.31 13.53 -2.26
C VAL A 129 -11.75 14.33 -3.48
N ALA A 130 -12.85 15.05 -3.36
CA ALA A 130 -13.35 15.90 -4.46
C ALA A 130 -12.35 17.01 -4.85
N THR A 131 -11.66 17.59 -3.86
CA THR A 131 -10.58 18.57 -4.08
C THR A 131 -9.41 17.96 -4.83
N ALA A 132 -8.96 16.77 -4.42
CA ALA A 132 -7.88 16.04 -5.08
C ALA A 132 -8.27 15.69 -6.52
N LYS A 133 -9.49 15.18 -6.74
CA LYS A 133 -10.02 14.82 -8.07
C LYS A 133 -9.98 16.02 -9.02
N ALA A 134 -10.49 17.16 -8.58
CA ALA A 134 -10.46 18.39 -9.38
C ALA A 134 -9.03 18.85 -9.69
N ALA A 135 -8.10 18.72 -8.73
CA ALA A 135 -6.72 19.19 -8.88
C ALA A 135 -5.85 18.29 -9.78
N LEU A 136 -6.15 16.99 -9.87
CA LEU A 136 -5.41 16.05 -10.73
C LEU A 136 -5.74 16.23 -12.22
N HIS A 137 -6.83 16.89 -12.58
CA HIS A 137 -7.21 17.19 -13.98
C HIS A 137 -7.16 15.98 -14.93
N GLY A 138 -7.46 14.77 -14.43
CA GLY A 138 -7.44 13.54 -15.23
C GLY A 138 -6.06 12.92 -15.45
N ALA A 139 -5.03 13.38 -14.76
CA ALA A 139 -3.72 12.71 -14.73
C ALA A 139 -3.85 11.27 -14.19
N ASP A 140 -2.96 10.36 -14.61
CA ASP A 140 -2.96 8.97 -14.14
C ASP A 140 -2.31 8.83 -12.75
N VAL A 141 -2.81 9.61 -11.80
CA VAL A 141 -2.51 9.53 -10.37
C VAL A 141 -3.80 9.15 -9.67
N LYS A 142 -3.80 8.05 -8.92
CA LYS A 142 -5.00 7.55 -8.23
C LYS A 142 -5.30 8.39 -6.99
N ILE A 143 -6.56 8.38 -6.57
CA ILE A 143 -7.01 9.03 -5.34
C ILE A 143 -7.28 7.94 -4.31
N ALA A 144 -6.44 7.85 -3.30
CA ALA A 144 -6.66 7.01 -2.13
C ALA A 144 -7.31 7.85 -1.02
N SER A 145 -8.33 7.31 -0.39
CA SER A 145 -8.93 7.91 0.81
C SER A 145 -8.80 6.98 2.00
N VAL A 146 -8.43 7.51 3.15
CA VAL A 146 -8.59 6.76 4.39
C VAL A 146 -10.07 6.67 4.74
N ALA A 147 -10.48 5.62 5.46
CA ALA A 147 -11.86 5.42 5.90
C ALA A 147 -11.94 4.59 7.18
N THR A 148 -13.18 4.26 7.61
CA THR A 148 -13.51 3.43 8.76
C THR A 148 -13.07 4.01 10.10
N ALA A 149 -13.29 5.31 10.30
CA ALA A 149 -12.88 6.07 11.48
C ALA A 149 -11.35 6.06 11.69
N PHE A 150 -10.62 6.32 10.60
CA PHE A 150 -9.16 6.48 10.63
C PHE A 150 -8.75 7.60 11.64
N PRO A 151 -7.66 7.44 12.42
CA PRO A 151 -6.73 6.31 12.43
C PRO A 151 -7.10 5.19 13.42
N ALA A 152 -8.11 5.40 14.26
CA ALA A 152 -8.41 4.49 15.37
C ALA A 152 -9.16 3.21 14.97
N GLY A 153 -9.92 3.25 13.87
CA GLY A 153 -10.77 2.13 13.46
C GLY A 153 -11.97 1.90 14.40
N ARG A 154 -12.34 2.89 15.24
CA ARG A 154 -13.30 2.76 16.34
C ARG A 154 -14.55 3.58 16.09
N ALA A 155 -15.54 2.97 15.46
CA ALA A 155 -16.90 3.50 15.29
C ALA A 155 -17.87 2.33 15.07
N ALA A 156 -19.17 2.60 15.18
CA ALA A 156 -20.18 1.63 14.80
C ALA A 156 -20.11 1.28 13.31
N LEU A 157 -20.44 0.06 12.93
CA LEU A 157 -20.35 -0.41 11.54
C LEU A 157 -21.08 0.50 10.54
N PRO A 158 -22.31 0.98 10.78
CA PRO A 158 -22.99 1.87 9.83
C PRO A 158 -22.20 3.16 9.53
N VAL A 159 -21.52 3.73 10.55
CA VAL A 159 -20.68 4.93 10.38
C VAL A 159 -19.47 4.62 9.51
N LYS A 160 -18.80 3.49 9.73
CA LYS A 160 -17.65 3.06 8.92
C LYS A 160 -18.04 2.82 7.46
N LEU A 161 -19.21 2.25 7.20
CA LEU A 161 -19.70 2.01 5.85
C LEU A 161 -20.15 3.28 5.16
N ALA A 162 -20.77 4.23 5.88
CA ALA A 162 -21.10 5.55 5.35
C ALA A 162 -19.84 6.31 4.94
N ASP A 163 -18.84 6.39 5.83
CA ASP A 163 -17.54 7.01 5.60
C ASP A 163 -16.87 6.44 4.32
N THR A 164 -16.92 5.11 4.14
CA THR A 164 -16.40 4.45 2.93
C THR A 164 -17.18 4.85 1.68
N ARG A 165 -18.53 4.78 1.72
CA ARG A 165 -19.37 5.11 0.56
C ARG A 165 -19.24 6.55 0.16
N ASP A 166 -19.15 7.47 1.11
CA ASP A 166 -18.98 8.90 0.87
C ASP A 166 -17.64 9.17 0.14
N ALA A 167 -16.56 8.55 0.57
CA ALA A 167 -15.27 8.65 -0.10
C ALA A 167 -15.32 8.09 -1.54
N VAL A 168 -15.96 6.94 -1.74
CA VAL A 168 -16.13 6.31 -3.07
C VAL A 168 -17.00 7.18 -3.97
N ALA A 169 -18.12 7.72 -3.47
CA ALA A 169 -19.00 8.61 -4.21
C ALA A 169 -18.32 9.93 -4.58
N ALA A 170 -17.45 10.47 -3.71
CA ALA A 170 -16.63 11.64 -4.01
C ALA A 170 -15.58 11.39 -5.11
N GLY A 171 -15.31 10.12 -5.43
CA GLY A 171 -14.46 9.71 -6.54
C GLY A 171 -13.11 9.11 -6.13
N ALA A 172 -13.00 8.57 -4.92
CA ALA A 172 -11.81 7.80 -4.52
C ALA A 172 -11.66 6.54 -5.39
N ASP A 173 -10.46 6.31 -5.92
CA ASP A 173 -10.10 5.09 -6.67
C ASP A 173 -9.73 3.94 -5.73
N GLU A 174 -9.27 4.29 -4.53
CA GLU A 174 -8.73 3.37 -3.54
C GLU A 174 -9.18 3.77 -2.13
N ILE A 175 -9.50 2.81 -1.30
CA ILE A 175 -9.90 3.00 0.11
C ILE A 175 -8.88 2.34 1.04
N ASP A 176 -8.28 3.12 1.92
CA ASP A 176 -7.36 2.65 2.96
C ASP A 176 -8.13 2.53 4.28
N MET A 177 -8.76 1.37 4.53
CA MET A 177 -9.52 1.11 5.77
C MET A 177 -8.62 0.72 6.92
N VAL A 178 -9.07 0.97 8.16
CA VAL A 178 -8.41 0.49 9.39
C VAL A 178 -9.27 -0.59 10.03
N ILE A 179 -8.66 -1.72 10.42
CA ILE A 179 -9.36 -2.77 11.17
C ILE A 179 -9.70 -2.31 12.60
N ASP A 180 -10.69 -2.96 13.22
CA ASP A 180 -10.87 -2.89 14.68
C ASP A 180 -9.81 -3.76 15.35
N ARG A 181 -8.68 -3.13 15.74
CA ARG A 181 -7.56 -3.81 16.40
C ARG A 181 -7.98 -4.44 17.72
N GLY A 182 -8.89 -3.79 18.45
CA GLY A 182 -9.41 -4.32 19.70
C GLY A 182 -10.20 -5.62 19.52
N ALA A 183 -11.02 -5.72 18.48
CA ALA A 183 -11.70 -6.94 18.11
C ALA A 183 -10.70 -8.05 17.74
N PHE A 184 -9.73 -7.73 16.88
CA PHE A 184 -8.69 -8.67 16.46
C PHE A 184 -7.87 -9.20 17.66
N LEU A 185 -7.37 -8.31 18.54
CA LEU A 185 -6.55 -8.67 19.70
C LEU A 185 -7.34 -9.45 20.75
N ALA A 186 -8.65 -9.23 20.83
CA ALA A 186 -9.56 -10.04 21.66
C ALA A 186 -9.87 -11.41 21.04
N GLY A 187 -9.28 -11.74 19.88
CA GLY A 187 -9.52 -13.00 19.18
C GLY A 187 -10.87 -13.06 18.46
N ARG A 188 -11.59 -11.96 18.31
CA ARG A 188 -12.85 -11.88 17.53
C ARG A 188 -12.52 -11.78 16.03
N TYR A 189 -11.96 -12.86 15.48
CA TYR A 189 -11.43 -12.88 14.12
C TYR A 189 -12.54 -12.80 13.06
N LEU A 190 -13.68 -13.43 13.33
CA LEU A 190 -14.80 -13.38 12.41
C LEU A 190 -15.38 -11.96 12.31
N ASP A 191 -15.46 -11.21 13.43
CA ASP A 191 -15.90 -9.81 13.40
C ASP A 191 -14.95 -8.95 12.54
N THR A 192 -13.64 -9.22 12.61
CA THR A 192 -12.64 -8.53 11.78
C THR A 192 -12.79 -8.88 10.31
N TYR A 193 -13.03 -10.15 10.00
CA TYR A 193 -13.28 -10.63 8.63
C TYR A 193 -14.55 -9.99 8.06
N GLU A 194 -15.67 -10.04 8.79
CA GLU A 194 -16.97 -9.50 8.36
C GLU A 194 -16.90 -7.97 8.17
N LEU A 195 -16.17 -7.25 9.04
CA LEU A 195 -15.93 -5.82 8.85
C LEU A 195 -15.24 -5.53 7.53
N ILE A 196 -14.13 -6.23 7.22
CA ILE A 196 -13.35 -6.00 5.98
C ILE A 196 -14.22 -6.33 4.76
N LYS A 197 -14.97 -7.44 4.81
CA LYS A 197 -15.89 -7.87 3.76
C LYS A 197 -16.97 -6.82 3.49
N ALA A 198 -17.63 -6.32 4.55
CA ALA A 198 -18.65 -5.28 4.43
C ALA A 198 -18.09 -3.97 3.84
N VAL A 199 -16.86 -3.60 4.20
CA VAL A 199 -16.18 -2.44 3.62
C VAL A 199 -15.80 -2.69 2.15
N LYS A 200 -15.37 -3.91 1.79
CA LYS A 200 -15.13 -4.29 0.40
C LYS A 200 -16.39 -4.15 -0.46
N GLU A 201 -17.52 -4.58 0.05
CA GLU A 201 -18.82 -4.41 -0.60
C GLU A 201 -19.20 -2.92 -0.73
N ALA A 202 -18.89 -2.11 0.28
CA ALA A 202 -19.13 -0.67 0.26
C ALA A 202 -18.23 0.10 -0.73
N CYS A 203 -17.15 -0.53 -1.24
CA CYS A 203 -16.29 0.02 -2.29
C CYS A 203 -16.90 -0.09 -3.70
N VAL A 204 -18.00 -0.81 -3.88
CA VAL A 204 -18.67 -1.00 -5.18
C VAL A 204 -19.51 0.22 -5.50
N ARG A 205 -19.36 0.75 -6.73
CA ARG A 205 -20.13 1.89 -7.27
C ARG A 205 -21.41 1.41 -7.95
N GLU A 206 -22.31 2.33 -8.22
CA GLU A 206 -23.59 2.06 -8.92
C GLU A 206 -23.39 1.48 -10.33
N ASP A 207 -22.30 1.83 -11.00
CA ASP A 207 -21.94 1.32 -12.33
C ASP A 207 -21.29 -0.08 -12.31
N GLY A 208 -21.19 -0.69 -11.14
CA GLY A 208 -20.57 -1.99 -10.93
C GLY A 208 -19.02 -1.97 -10.84
N SER A 209 -18.38 -0.84 -11.06
CA SER A 209 -16.96 -0.69 -10.79
C SER A 209 -16.70 -0.64 -9.28
N ALA A 210 -15.46 -0.86 -8.86
CA ALA A 210 -15.12 -0.82 -7.44
C ALA A 210 -13.80 -0.06 -7.18
N ALA A 211 -13.77 0.68 -6.09
CA ALA A 211 -12.52 1.17 -5.54
C ALA A 211 -11.70 0.01 -4.97
N ARG A 212 -10.37 0.07 -5.11
CA ARG A 212 -9.48 -0.94 -4.51
C ARG A 212 -9.44 -0.78 -2.99
N LEU A 213 -9.51 -1.89 -2.28
CA LEU A 213 -9.46 -1.89 -0.82
C LEU A 213 -8.06 -2.22 -0.31
N LYS A 214 -7.48 -1.32 0.50
CA LYS A 214 -6.24 -1.55 1.23
C LYS A 214 -6.54 -1.63 2.72
N VAL A 215 -6.16 -2.73 3.37
CA VAL A 215 -6.50 -3.01 4.77
C VAL A 215 -5.32 -2.71 5.68
N ILE A 216 -5.46 -1.70 6.53
CA ILE A 216 -4.45 -1.29 7.52
C ILE A 216 -4.61 -2.14 8.78
N PHE A 217 -3.54 -2.86 9.13
CA PHE A 217 -3.51 -3.70 10.33
C PHE A 217 -3.00 -2.97 11.56
N GLU A 218 -2.21 -1.90 11.39
CA GLU A 218 -1.45 -1.23 12.45
C GLU A 218 -0.48 -2.21 13.12
N THR A 219 0.46 -2.71 12.33
CA THR A 219 1.37 -3.81 12.72
C THR A 219 2.15 -3.53 13.99
N GLY A 220 2.42 -2.27 14.32
CA GLY A 220 3.07 -1.87 15.58
C GLY A 220 2.26 -2.17 16.85
N GLU A 221 0.93 -2.36 16.71
CA GLU A 221 0.03 -2.66 17.83
C GLU A 221 -0.42 -4.13 17.88
N LEU A 222 -0.10 -4.95 16.87
CA LEU A 222 -0.50 -6.36 16.84
C LEU A 222 0.37 -7.29 17.70
N SER A 223 1.38 -6.77 18.35
CA SER A 223 2.22 -7.41 19.38
C SER A 223 3.14 -8.52 18.91
N THR A 224 2.73 -9.39 17.99
CA THR A 224 3.53 -10.53 17.51
C THR A 224 3.49 -10.68 15.99
N TYR A 225 4.53 -11.30 15.43
CA TYR A 225 4.58 -11.64 14.01
C TYR A 225 3.47 -12.63 13.62
N ASP A 226 3.10 -13.57 14.50
CA ASP A 226 1.97 -14.47 14.25
C ASP A 226 0.66 -13.72 14.08
N ASN A 227 0.43 -12.68 14.87
CA ASN A 227 -0.75 -11.83 14.71
C ASN A 227 -0.74 -11.06 13.39
N ILE A 228 0.42 -10.56 12.94
CA ILE A 228 0.55 -9.90 11.64
C ILE A 228 0.24 -10.90 10.51
N ARG A 229 0.73 -12.15 10.61
CA ARG A 229 0.41 -13.21 9.65
C ARG A 229 -1.10 -13.51 9.65
N ARG A 230 -1.73 -13.70 10.81
CA ARG A 230 -3.17 -13.95 10.93
C ARG A 230 -4.01 -12.79 10.36
N ALA A 231 -3.65 -11.55 10.68
CA ALA A 231 -4.32 -10.36 10.14
C ALA A 231 -4.19 -10.30 8.61
N SER A 232 -3.00 -10.62 8.06
CA SER A 232 -2.78 -10.69 6.61
C SER A 232 -3.70 -11.71 5.94
N TRP A 233 -3.83 -12.90 6.50
CA TRP A 233 -4.74 -13.93 5.98
C TRP A 233 -6.21 -13.52 6.08
N ILE A 234 -6.64 -12.93 7.20
CA ILE A 234 -8.01 -12.41 7.35
C ILE A 234 -8.30 -11.36 6.28
N GLY A 235 -7.40 -10.38 6.09
CA GLY A 235 -7.56 -9.34 5.08
C GLY A 235 -7.72 -9.90 3.67
N MET A 236 -6.87 -10.84 3.29
CA MET A 236 -6.88 -11.47 1.97
C MET A 236 -8.13 -12.34 1.76
N LEU A 237 -8.52 -13.14 2.75
CA LEU A 237 -9.74 -13.94 2.71
C LEU A 237 -11.00 -13.09 2.59
N ALA A 238 -11.00 -11.89 3.19
CA ALA A 238 -12.12 -10.95 3.13
C ALA A 238 -12.16 -10.10 1.84
N GLY A 239 -11.22 -10.31 0.90
CA GLY A 239 -11.22 -9.66 -0.42
C GLY A 239 -10.42 -8.36 -0.49
N ALA A 240 -9.45 -8.12 0.39
CA ALA A 240 -8.52 -7.01 0.27
C ALA A 240 -7.73 -7.08 -1.05
N ASP A 241 -7.57 -5.95 -1.74
CA ASP A 241 -6.67 -5.83 -2.90
C ASP A 241 -5.24 -5.55 -2.47
N PHE A 242 -5.08 -4.94 -1.29
CA PHE A 242 -3.81 -4.68 -0.62
C PHE A 242 -3.91 -4.95 0.86
N ILE A 243 -2.82 -5.42 1.44
CA ILE A 243 -2.58 -5.36 2.88
C ILE A 243 -1.57 -4.25 3.18
N LYS A 244 -1.85 -3.45 4.22
CA LYS A 244 -1.07 -2.25 4.58
C LYS A 244 -0.61 -2.35 6.03
N THR A 245 0.63 -1.94 6.29
CA THR A 245 1.22 -2.05 7.63
C THR A 245 0.54 -1.13 8.64
N SER A 246 0.46 0.17 8.34
CA SER A 246 0.26 1.17 9.41
C SER A 246 -0.52 2.40 8.94
N THR A 247 -1.11 3.10 9.88
CA THR A 247 -1.74 4.42 9.66
C THR A 247 -0.71 5.55 9.51
N GLY A 248 0.49 5.39 10.06
CA GLY A 248 1.46 6.47 10.22
C GLY A 248 1.22 7.36 11.43
N LYS A 249 0.22 7.05 12.27
CA LYS A 249 -0.21 7.86 13.45
C LYS A 249 0.19 7.24 14.79
N VAL A 250 0.93 6.12 14.77
CA VAL A 250 1.48 5.46 15.97
C VAL A 250 3.01 5.47 15.93
N ALA A 251 3.65 5.18 17.07
CA ALA A 251 5.11 5.28 17.18
C ALA A 251 5.85 4.23 16.31
N VAL A 252 5.34 3.00 16.24
CA VAL A 252 5.95 1.92 15.46
C VAL A 252 5.13 1.69 14.19
N ASN A 253 5.78 1.90 13.06
CA ASN A 253 5.17 1.81 11.73
C ASN A 253 5.77 0.65 10.91
N ALA A 254 5.93 0.84 9.59
CA ALA A 254 6.51 -0.15 8.71
C ALA A 254 7.96 -0.48 9.11
N THR A 255 8.24 -1.78 9.28
CA THR A 255 9.60 -2.30 9.43
C THR A 255 9.91 -3.27 8.29
N PRO A 256 11.21 -3.48 7.96
CA PRO A 256 11.58 -4.51 6.99
C PRO A 256 11.05 -5.91 7.37
N ALA A 257 11.10 -6.29 8.66
CA ALA A 257 10.63 -7.60 9.13
C ALA A 257 9.10 -7.76 8.97
N ASN A 258 8.30 -6.74 9.39
CA ASN A 258 6.85 -6.77 9.19
C ASN A 258 6.49 -6.87 7.71
N THR A 259 7.17 -6.10 6.86
CA THR A 259 6.92 -6.10 5.42
C THR A 259 7.35 -7.42 4.77
N LEU A 260 8.48 -7.98 5.16
CA LEU A 260 8.93 -9.31 4.71
C LEU A 260 7.87 -10.37 5.02
N LEU A 261 7.37 -10.39 6.24
CA LEU A 261 6.32 -11.33 6.66
C LEU A 261 5.03 -11.16 5.83
N MET A 262 4.62 -9.91 5.56
CA MET A 262 3.45 -9.63 4.73
C MET A 262 3.66 -10.05 3.27
N LEU A 263 4.87 -9.87 2.73
CA LEU A 263 5.24 -10.36 1.39
C LEU A 263 5.21 -11.90 1.34
N GLU A 264 5.72 -12.59 2.36
CA GLU A 264 5.59 -14.04 2.48
C GLU A 264 4.12 -14.48 2.52
N ALA A 265 3.26 -13.76 3.26
CA ALA A 265 1.84 -14.08 3.34
C ALA A 265 1.13 -13.93 1.99
N VAL A 266 1.38 -12.85 1.21
CA VAL A 266 0.76 -12.68 -0.12
C VAL A 266 1.31 -13.69 -1.14
N ARG A 267 2.59 -14.08 -1.04
CA ARG A 267 3.17 -15.15 -1.85
C ARG A 267 2.45 -16.48 -1.61
N ASP A 268 2.31 -16.85 -0.34
CA ASP A 268 1.69 -18.11 0.06
C ASP A 268 0.20 -18.14 -0.31
N PHE A 269 -0.49 -16.99 -0.20
CA PHE A 269 -1.87 -16.83 -0.64
C PHE A 269 -2.00 -17.00 -2.16
N LYS A 270 -1.14 -16.34 -2.96
CA LYS A 270 -1.12 -16.49 -4.43
C LYS A 270 -0.85 -17.94 -4.82
N ALA A 271 0.07 -18.62 -4.13
CA ALA A 271 0.38 -20.02 -4.41
C ALA A 271 -0.84 -20.94 -4.20
N GLN A 272 -1.72 -20.64 -3.24
CA GLN A 272 -2.89 -21.44 -2.90
C GLN A 272 -4.14 -21.06 -3.68
N THR A 273 -4.26 -19.80 -4.13
CA THR A 273 -5.49 -19.27 -4.73
C THR A 273 -5.33 -18.80 -6.17
N GLY A 274 -4.11 -18.57 -6.62
CA GLY A 274 -3.83 -17.89 -7.88
C GLY A 274 -4.06 -16.36 -7.83
N ILE A 275 -4.57 -15.82 -6.72
CA ILE A 275 -4.91 -14.41 -6.59
C ILE A 275 -3.70 -13.62 -6.07
N GLN A 276 -3.34 -12.57 -6.78
CA GLN A 276 -2.25 -11.67 -6.41
C GLN A 276 -2.79 -10.51 -5.58
N ILE A 277 -2.18 -10.27 -4.41
CA ILE A 277 -2.53 -9.21 -3.47
C ILE A 277 -1.33 -8.27 -3.32
N GLY A 278 -1.60 -6.97 -3.26
CA GLY A 278 -0.56 -5.96 -3.08
C GLY A 278 -0.14 -5.77 -1.61
N VAL A 279 1.04 -5.18 -1.41
CA VAL A 279 1.54 -4.81 -0.09
C VAL A 279 1.89 -3.33 -0.05
N LYS A 280 1.46 -2.63 1.01
CA LYS A 280 1.76 -1.21 1.22
C LYS A 280 2.40 -0.98 2.59
N PRO A 281 3.75 -0.96 2.69
CA PRO A 281 4.40 -0.40 3.87
C PRO A 281 4.12 1.09 3.97
N ALA A 282 3.80 1.58 5.16
CA ALA A 282 3.47 2.96 5.42
C ALA A 282 4.02 3.44 6.77
N GLY A 283 4.45 4.70 6.80
CA GLY A 283 5.04 5.34 7.96
C GLY A 283 6.51 4.93 8.20
N GLY A 284 7.34 5.91 8.54
CA GLY A 284 8.74 5.70 8.90
C GLY A 284 9.73 5.55 7.72
N ILE A 285 9.27 5.41 6.50
CA ILE A 285 10.11 5.29 5.30
C ILE A 285 10.41 6.70 4.79
N ARG A 286 11.63 7.19 4.97
CA ARG A 286 11.97 8.60 4.72
C ARG A 286 13.11 8.80 3.73
N THR A 287 13.94 7.80 3.50
CA THR A 287 15.14 7.93 2.67
C THR A 287 15.12 6.99 1.47
N THR A 288 15.79 7.39 0.42
CA THR A 288 16.05 6.55 -0.77
C THR A 288 16.67 5.21 -0.38
N LYS A 289 17.57 5.23 0.61
CA LYS A 289 18.20 3.99 1.11
C LYS A 289 17.16 3.03 1.70
N ASP A 290 16.19 3.56 2.44
CA ASP A 290 15.10 2.73 2.99
C ASP A 290 14.21 2.20 1.87
N ALA A 291 13.77 3.05 0.94
CA ALA A 291 12.96 2.62 -0.20
C ALA A 291 13.64 1.49 -1.00
N ILE A 292 14.93 1.62 -1.29
CA ILE A 292 15.71 0.58 -1.99
C ILE A 292 15.72 -0.73 -1.21
N LYS A 293 15.86 -0.71 0.12
CA LYS A 293 15.79 -1.93 0.94
C LYS A 293 14.43 -2.63 0.78
N PHE A 294 13.34 -1.88 0.78
CA PHE A 294 12.00 -2.46 0.56
C PHE A 294 11.84 -3.02 -0.86
N LEU A 295 12.38 -2.36 -1.90
CA LEU A 295 12.36 -2.91 -3.25
C LEU A 295 13.17 -4.22 -3.35
N VAL A 296 14.29 -4.31 -2.65
CA VAL A 296 15.07 -5.56 -2.55
C VAL A 296 14.24 -6.65 -1.85
N LEU A 297 13.55 -6.32 -0.73
CA LEU A 297 12.66 -7.26 -0.06
C LEU A 297 11.59 -7.80 -1.01
N VAL A 298 10.95 -6.94 -1.80
CA VAL A 298 9.93 -7.33 -2.79
C VAL A 298 10.55 -8.29 -3.81
N ASN A 299 11.62 -7.86 -4.47
CA ASN A 299 12.25 -8.66 -5.54
C ASN A 299 12.67 -10.05 -5.07
N GLU A 300 13.30 -10.13 -3.90
CA GLU A 300 13.86 -11.38 -3.37
C GLU A 300 12.80 -12.32 -2.76
N THR A 301 11.63 -11.78 -2.36
CA THR A 301 10.59 -12.57 -1.68
C THR A 301 9.48 -13.04 -2.62
N VAL A 302 9.01 -12.13 -3.50
CA VAL A 302 7.84 -12.36 -4.37
C VAL A 302 8.13 -12.19 -5.84
N GLY A 303 9.34 -11.72 -6.20
CA GLY A 303 9.78 -11.53 -7.57
C GLY A 303 9.37 -10.20 -8.20
N GLU A 304 9.84 -9.99 -9.43
CA GLU A 304 9.65 -8.74 -10.17
C GLU A 304 8.20 -8.45 -10.56
N ASP A 305 7.33 -9.46 -10.58
CA ASP A 305 5.89 -9.28 -10.83
C ASP A 305 5.21 -8.32 -9.82
N TRP A 306 5.78 -8.17 -8.61
CA TRP A 306 5.32 -7.22 -7.60
C TRP A 306 6.02 -5.86 -7.66
N LEU A 307 7.07 -5.70 -8.46
CA LEU A 307 7.79 -4.42 -8.63
C LEU A 307 7.01 -3.48 -9.57
N SER A 308 5.79 -3.17 -9.20
CA SER A 308 4.95 -2.19 -9.89
C SER A 308 4.00 -1.51 -8.90
N ASN A 309 3.52 -0.31 -9.25
CA ASN A 309 2.53 0.39 -8.44
C ASN A 309 1.17 -0.30 -8.36
N HIS A 310 0.93 -1.34 -9.14
CA HIS A 310 -0.26 -2.18 -9.03
C HIS A 310 -0.21 -3.12 -7.83
N TRP A 311 1.00 -3.48 -7.34
CA TRP A 311 1.17 -4.53 -6.34
C TRP A 311 2.03 -4.11 -5.15
N PHE A 312 2.78 -3.00 -5.27
CA PHE A 312 3.55 -2.47 -4.15
C PHE A 312 3.46 -0.96 -4.09
N ARG A 313 3.24 -0.41 -2.91
CA ARG A 313 3.13 1.03 -2.69
C ARG A 313 3.91 1.46 -1.45
N PHE A 314 4.44 2.65 -1.48
CA PHE A 314 4.98 3.35 -0.30
C PHE A 314 3.96 4.36 0.19
N GLY A 315 3.46 4.20 1.42
CA GLY A 315 2.68 5.25 2.08
C GLY A 315 3.63 6.25 2.73
N ALA A 316 3.86 7.38 2.08
CA ALA A 316 4.88 8.33 2.52
C ALA A 316 4.56 9.77 2.10
N SER A 317 5.18 10.74 2.80
CA SER A 317 5.22 12.16 2.44
C SER A 317 6.65 12.57 2.07
N SER A 318 7.54 12.65 3.05
CA SER A 318 8.91 13.17 2.91
C SER A 318 9.85 12.29 2.06
N LEU A 319 9.53 11.01 1.83
CA LEU A 319 10.32 10.10 1.02
C LEU A 319 10.53 10.63 -0.40
N LEU A 320 9.49 11.24 -1.00
CA LEU A 320 9.57 11.78 -2.35
C LEU A 320 10.69 12.82 -2.48
N ASN A 321 10.82 13.70 -1.49
CA ASN A 321 11.86 14.74 -1.51
C ASN A 321 13.27 14.14 -1.51
N ASP A 322 13.52 13.12 -0.70
CA ASP A 322 14.83 12.46 -0.69
C ASP A 322 15.11 11.71 -1.99
N LEU A 323 14.11 11.06 -2.59
CA LEU A 323 14.24 10.43 -3.90
C LEU A 323 14.59 11.45 -4.99
N LEU A 324 13.92 12.60 -5.03
CA LEU A 324 14.19 13.68 -5.97
C LEU A 324 15.62 14.24 -5.81
N MET A 325 16.06 14.50 -4.58
CA MET A 325 17.43 14.94 -4.31
C MET A 325 18.48 13.91 -4.78
N GLN A 326 18.24 12.62 -4.54
CA GLN A 326 19.14 11.55 -5.00
C GLN A 326 19.13 11.39 -6.53
N ARG A 327 17.97 11.58 -7.17
CA ARG A 327 17.82 11.57 -8.62
C ARG A 327 18.61 12.71 -9.26
N GLN A 328 18.46 13.94 -8.76
CA GLN A 328 19.24 15.11 -9.19
C GLN A 328 20.74 14.91 -8.99
N LYS A 329 21.15 14.32 -7.87
CA LYS A 329 22.55 13.98 -7.65
C LYS A 329 23.10 13.02 -8.70
N LEU A 330 22.32 11.99 -9.08
CA LEU A 330 22.77 11.04 -10.11
C LEU A 330 22.92 11.69 -11.48
N SER A 331 22.04 12.64 -11.84
CA SER A 331 22.08 13.34 -13.13
C SER A 331 23.14 14.45 -13.20
N THR A 332 23.31 15.21 -12.11
CA THR A 332 24.18 16.41 -12.11
C THR A 332 25.54 16.19 -11.44
N GLY A 333 25.72 15.11 -10.69
CA GLY A 333 26.89 14.87 -9.84
C GLY A 333 26.96 15.73 -8.57
N ARG A 334 25.98 16.60 -8.34
CA ARG A 334 25.96 17.54 -7.20
C ARG A 334 24.79 17.26 -6.27
N TYR A 335 24.99 17.47 -4.97
CA TYR A 335 23.88 17.46 -4.01
C TYR A 335 23.10 18.78 -4.12
N SER A 336 21.77 18.66 -4.25
CA SER A 336 20.84 19.77 -4.00
C SER A 336 20.41 19.74 -2.52
N GLY A 337 20.23 20.92 -1.92
CA GLY A 337 19.64 21.01 -0.58
C GLY A 337 18.12 20.80 -0.60
N PRO A 338 17.49 20.64 0.57
CA PRO A 338 16.03 20.51 0.67
C PRO A 338 15.27 21.71 0.10
N ASP A 339 15.92 22.88 0.01
CA ASP A 339 15.34 24.12 -0.52
C ASP A 339 15.04 24.07 -2.05
N TYR A 340 15.55 23.06 -2.75
CA TYR A 340 15.31 22.86 -4.19
C TYR A 340 14.11 21.94 -4.47
N VAL A 341 13.49 21.41 -3.44
CA VAL A 341 12.25 20.61 -3.53
C VAL A 341 11.17 21.27 -2.71
N THR A 342 9.93 21.26 -3.21
CA THR A 342 8.81 21.81 -2.45
C THR A 342 8.63 21.05 -1.14
N VAL A 343 8.58 21.80 -0.05
CA VAL A 343 8.27 21.26 1.28
C VAL A 343 6.75 21.12 1.38
N ASP A 344 6.29 19.96 1.87
CA ASP A 344 4.85 19.70 2.07
C ASP A 344 4.30 20.47 3.26
#